data_156e79bd703c26d251ef12cce98aab95
#
_entry.id   156e79bd703c26d251ef12cce98aab95
#
_cell.length_a   1.000
_cell.length_b   1.000
_cell.length_c   1.000
_cell.angle_alpha   90.00
_cell.angle_beta   90.00
_cell.angle_gamma   90.00
#
_symmetry.space_group_name_H-M   'P 1'
#
loop_
_entity.id
_entity.type
_entity.pdbx_description
1 polymer ?
#
loop_
_entity_poly.entity_id
_entity_poly.type
_entity_poly.pdbx_seq_one_letter_code
_entity_poly.pdbx_strand_id
1 'polypeptide(L)'
;AARRGHLVDASTVLAGALTAVVLVDPLVVGSLGFWLSAAATLGLVVGLGDRRGSDVNPVAVARATLAAQVGVAPVLAAAGLAVPLASFPANILAGAPAGFLTLWGMTVGLVAGTLPGPVATAARLPVAMAAWWVDGVARSAALLPLGRVTPTETYALMALGLATWMVWGHWEGRSRAVVASKVLWAPLVVAALWAGRPIAPTSGAVPGGCLLVDERGTVLVLERAPPSDRRLLAALADVEVRRIDVLAVTPGGLRLAATVVQVRDALPVGVVTDRAVTPGCEVLS
;
A
#
# COMPACT_ATOMS: atom_id res chain seq x y z
N ALA A 1 -31.49 33.78 18.08
CA ALA A 1 -31.19 32.54 18.81
C ALA A 1 -30.70 31.50 17.80
N ALA A 2 -29.35 31.40 17.60
CA ALA A 2 -28.76 30.40 16.74
C ALA A 2 -28.87 29.05 17.47
N ARG A 3 -29.63 28.12 16.91
CA ARG A 3 -29.59 26.70 17.28
C ARG A 3 -28.16 26.20 17.04
N ARG A 4 -27.35 26.08 18.08
CA ARG A 4 -26.19 25.21 18.09
C ARG A 4 -26.71 23.77 17.94
N GLY A 5 -26.85 23.32 16.70
CA GLY A 5 -26.96 21.89 16.45
C GLY A 5 -25.70 21.25 17.01
N HIS A 6 -25.82 20.31 17.92
CA HIS A 6 -24.73 19.45 18.33
C HIS A 6 -24.29 18.68 17.09
N LEU A 7 -23.29 19.21 16.39
CA LEU A 7 -22.62 18.46 15.33
C LEU A 7 -21.89 17.34 16.07
N VAL A 8 -22.34 16.13 15.87
CA VAL A 8 -21.66 14.93 16.41
C VAL A 8 -20.23 14.98 15.89
N ASP A 9 -19.27 14.91 16.80
CA ASP A 9 -17.86 14.94 16.45
C ASP A 9 -17.52 13.73 15.55
N ALA A 10 -16.70 13.99 14.51
CA ALA A 10 -16.33 12.98 13.53
C ALA A 10 -15.68 11.74 14.18
N SER A 11 -14.96 11.93 15.27
CA SER A 11 -14.39 10.82 16.07
C SER A 11 -15.47 9.96 16.72
N THR A 12 -16.56 10.55 17.20
CA THR A 12 -17.70 9.84 17.80
C THR A 12 -18.45 9.04 16.73
N VAL A 13 -18.63 9.62 15.52
CA VAL A 13 -19.25 8.90 14.40
C VAL A 13 -18.39 7.71 13.98
N LEU A 14 -17.08 7.91 13.87
CA LEU A 14 -16.14 6.83 13.54
C LEU A 14 -16.18 5.73 14.58
N ALA A 15 -16.11 6.07 15.86
CA ALA A 15 -16.18 5.09 16.96
C ALA A 15 -17.50 4.30 16.92
N GLY A 16 -18.64 4.98 16.72
CA GLY A 16 -19.93 4.33 16.58
C GLY A 16 -20.02 3.40 15.37
N ALA A 17 -19.48 3.82 14.21
CA ALA A 17 -19.46 2.98 13.01
C ALA A 17 -18.58 1.74 13.20
N LEU A 18 -17.38 1.88 13.77
CA LEU A 18 -16.49 0.75 14.07
C LEU A 18 -17.15 -0.22 15.05
N THR A 19 -17.78 0.29 16.11
CA THR A 19 -18.49 -0.53 17.08
C THR A 19 -19.64 -1.30 16.41
N ALA A 20 -20.44 -0.64 15.57
CA ALA A 20 -21.53 -1.27 14.85
C ALA A 20 -21.05 -2.42 13.94
N VAL A 21 -19.97 -2.20 13.19
CA VAL A 21 -19.39 -3.22 12.31
C VAL A 21 -18.90 -4.43 13.10
N VAL A 22 -18.21 -4.20 14.23
CA VAL A 22 -17.71 -5.29 15.10
C VAL A 22 -18.86 -6.07 15.78
N LEU A 23 -19.96 -5.39 16.11
CA LEU A 23 -21.14 -6.05 16.68
C LEU A 23 -21.86 -6.93 15.66
N VAL A 24 -21.88 -6.53 14.38
CA VAL A 24 -22.49 -7.31 13.29
C VAL A 24 -21.62 -8.50 12.88
N ASP A 25 -20.32 -8.29 12.78
CA ASP A 25 -19.35 -9.34 12.45
C ASP A 25 -18.10 -9.21 13.32
N PRO A 26 -18.00 -9.92 14.44
CA PRO A 26 -16.82 -9.89 15.30
C PRO A 26 -15.55 -10.39 14.63
N LEU A 27 -15.66 -11.23 13.59
CA LEU A 27 -14.49 -11.78 12.89
C LEU A 27 -13.77 -10.74 12.03
N VAL A 28 -14.44 -9.63 11.72
CA VAL A 28 -13.83 -8.53 10.95
C VAL A 28 -12.59 -7.95 11.61
N VAL A 29 -12.48 -8.02 12.94
CA VAL A 29 -11.30 -7.55 13.71
C VAL A 29 -10.03 -8.32 13.33
N GLY A 30 -10.16 -9.56 12.84
CA GLY A 30 -9.03 -10.34 12.32
C GLY A 30 -8.60 -9.92 10.91
N SER A 31 -9.33 -9.04 10.22
CA SER A 31 -9.00 -8.64 8.86
C SER A 31 -8.10 -7.41 8.82
N LEU A 32 -7.00 -7.49 8.04
CA LEU A 32 -6.12 -6.35 7.81
C LEU A 32 -6.88 -5.18 7.14
N GLY A 33 -7.82 -5.48 6.25
CA GLY A 33 -8.64 -4.48 5.56
C GLY A 33 -9.45 -3.61 6.51
N PHE A 34 -10.03 -4.19 7.55
CA PHE A 34 -10.74 -3.45 8.60
C PHE A 34 -9.81 -2.42 9.28
N TRP A 35 -8.64 -2.87 9.73
CA TRP A 35 -7.67 -2.00 10.40
C TRP A 35 -7.12 -0.90 9.49
N LEU A 36 -6.86 -1.20 8.22
CA LEU A 36 -6.42 -0.20 7.25
C LEU A 36 -7.49 0.87 7.01
N SER A 37 -8.76 0.45 6.86
CA SER A 37 -9.87 1.39 6.67
C SER A 37 -10.10 2.27 7.91
N ALA A 38 -10.12 1.67 9.10
CA ALA A 38 -10.26 2.38 10.36
C ALA A 38 -9.11 3.39 10.58
N ALA A 39 -7.87 2.96 10.33
CA ALA A 39 -6.67 3.79 10.50
C ALA A 39 -6.61 4.92 9.47
N ALA A 40 -6.98 4.69 8.21
CA ALA A 40 -7.08 5.74 7.19
C ALA A 40 -8.10 6.81 7.59
N THR A 41 -9.28 6.38 8.04
CA THR A 41 -10.35 7.29 8.46
C THR A 41 -9.95 8.07 9.71
N LEU A 42 -9.30 7.42 10.68
CA LEU A 42 -8.76 8.09 11.85
C LEU A 42 -7.70 9.13 11.47
N GLY A 43 -6.79 8.77 10.55
CA GLY A 43 -5.81 9.69 10.00
C GLY A 43 -6.44 10.93 9.38
N LEU A 44 -7.52 10.76 8.61
CA LEU A 44 -8.29 11.88 8.04
C LEU A 44 -8.94 12.74 9.12
N VAL A 45 -9.60 12.14 10.11
CA VAL A 45 -10.27 12.86 11.21
C VAL A 45 -9.27 13.70 12.00
N VAL A 46 -8.12 13.13 12.34
CA VAL A 46 -7.07 13.83 13.11
C VAL A 46 -6.31 14.84 12.25
N GLY A 47 -5.96 14.46 11.01
CA GLY A 47 -5.11 15.28 10.14
C GLY A 47 -5.83 16.47 9.49
N LEU A 48 -7.13 16.36 9.23
CA LEU A 48 -7.93 17.45 8.65
C LEU A 48 -8.61 18.31 9.72
N GLY A 49 -8.90 17.75 10.90
CA GLY A 49 -9.60 18.44 11.98
C GLY A 49 -10.94 19.00 11.51
N ASP A 50 -11.38 20.11 12.13
CA ASP A 50 -12.64 20.79 11.81
C ASP A 50 -12.65 21.63 10.51
N ARG A 51 -11.58 21.52 9.71
CA ARG A 51 -11.48 22.23 8.44
C ARG A 51 -12.36 21.59 7.36
N ARG A 52 -13.66 21.73 7.52
CA ARG A 52 -14.69 21.36 6.54
C ARG A 52 -14.84 22.45 5.48
N GLY A 53 -13.73 22.90 4.88
CA GLY A 53 -13.81 23.81 3.74
C GLY A 53 -14.32 23.04 2.52
N SER A 54 -15.34 23.59 1.86
CA SER A 54 -15.95 23.02 0.66
C SER A 54 -15.04 23.10 -0.59
N ASP A 55 -13.90 23.74 -0.50
CA ASP A 55 -13.02 23.94 -1.63
C ASP A 55 -12.13 22.72 -1.87
N VAL A 56 -12.54 21.91 -2.84
CA VAL A 56 -11.74 20.82 -3.37
C VAL A 56 -10.61 21.42 -4.21
N ASN A 57 -9.48 21.71 -3.58
CA ASN A 57 -8.27 22.15 -4.26
C ASN A 57 -7.20 21.05 -4.19
N PRO A 58 -6.21 21.04 -5.09
CA PRO A 58 -5.16 20.02 -5.12
C PRO A 58 -4.40 19.88 -3.79
N VAL A 59 -4.23 20.96 -3.05
CA VAL A 59 -3.57 20.96 -1.74
C VAL A 59 -4.41 20.23 -0.69
N ALA A 60 -5.73 20.43 -0.71
CA ALA A 60 -6.65 19.74 0.20
C ALA A 60 -6.64 18.22 -0.09
N VAL A 61 -6.64 17.82 -1.36
CA VAL A 61 -6.53 16.40 -1.77
C VAL A 61 -5.21 15.80 -1.31
N ALA A 62 -4.08 16.47 -1.56
CA ALA A 62 -2.76 16.01 -1.14
C ALA A 62 -2.66 15.84 0.39
N ARG A 63 -3.22 16.79 1.16
CA ARG A 63 -3.27 16.72 2.63
C ARG A 63 -4.13 15.56 3.12
N ALA A 64 -5.30 15.34 2.52
CA ALA A 64 -6.16 14.21 2.85
C ALA A 64 -5.45 12.88 2.58
N THR A 65 -4.84 12.74 1.40
CA THR A 65 -4.06 11.55 1.03
C THR A 65 -2.92 11.29 2.02
N LEU A 66 -2.18 12.35 2.39
CA LEU A 66 -1.10 12.21 3.35
C LEU A 66 -1.61 11.82 4.74
N ALA A 67 -2.68 12.46 5.22
CA ALA A 67 -3.28 12.16 6.51
C ALA A 67 -3.75 10.70 6.58
N ALA A 68 -4.38 10.20 5.52
CA ALA A 68 -4.76 8.79 5.42
C ALA A 68 -3.53 7.86 5.41
N GLN A 69 -2.49 8.19 4.66
CA GLN A 69 -1.26 7.38 4.60
C GLN A 69 -0.52 7.32 5.94
N VAL A 70 -0.39 8.45 6.63
CA VAL A 70 0.18 8.48 7.98
C VAL A 70 -0.66 7.65 8.95
N GLY A 71 -1.98 7.66 8.80
CA GLY A 71 -2.89 6.83 9.59
C GLY A 71 -2.66 5.33 9.36
N VAL A 72 -2.49 4.87 8.11
CA VAL A 72 -2.32 3.43 7.80
C VAL A 72 -0.89 2.92 8.02
N ALA A 73 0.12 3.79 8.03
CA ALA A 73 1.51 3.40 8.17
C ALA A 73 1.81 2.49 9.38
N PRO A 74 1.29 2.76 10.62
CA PRO A 74 1.49 1.88 11.76
C PRO A 74 0.86 0.51 11.59
N VAL A 75 -0.29 0.43 10.91
CA VAL A 75 -0.99 -0.84 10.66
C VAL A 75 -0.20 -1.68 9.66
N LEU A 76 0.33 -1.06 8.60
CA LEU A 76 1.19 -1.73 7.62
C LEU A 76 2.49 -2.23 8.28
N ALA A 77 3.13 -1.40 9.11
CA ALA A 77 4.33 -1.79 9.83
C ALA A 77 4.07 -2.94 10.81
N ALA A 78 2.94 -2.93 11.53
CA ALA A 78 2.53 -4.03 12.41
C ALA A 78 2.26 -5.33 11.64
N ALA A 79 1.80 -5.22 10.39
CA ALA A 79 1.62 -6.36 9.49
C ALA A 79 2.95 -6.82 8.83
N GLY A 80 4.10 -6.19 9.13
CA GLY A 80 5.39 -6.49 8.52
C GLY A 80 5.52 -5.99 7.07
N LEU A 81 4.66 -5.06 6.65
CA LEU A 81 4.63 -4.55 5.28
C LEU A 81 5.37 -3.21 5.18
N ALA A 82 6.22 -3.08 4.17
CA ALA A 82 6.87 -1.82 3.84
C ALA A 82 5.89 -0.85 3.14
N VAL A 83 6.05 0.44 3.39
CA VAL A 83 5.25 1.51 2.78
C VAL A 83 5.97 2.05 1.54
N PRO A 84 5.48 1.80 0.32
CA PRO A 84 6.10 2.36 -0.89
C PRO A 84 5.91 3.88 -0.95
N LEU A 85 6.97 4.64 -1.15
CA LEU A 85 6.87 6.10 -1.29
C LEU A 85 6.11 6.52 -2.56
N ALA A 86 6.18 5.69 -3.60
CA ALA A 86 5.41 5.89 -4.83
C ALA A 86 3.89 5.83 -4.61
N SER A 87 3.41 5.25 -3.50
CA SER A 87 1.98 5.18 -3.19
C SER A 87 1.35 6.55 -2.96
N PHE A 88 2.13 7.55 -2.50
CA PHE A 88 1.60 8.89 -2.26
C PHE A 88 1.13 9.58 -3.55
N PRO A 89 2.00 9.80 -4.57
CA PRO A 89 1.53 10.37 -5.83
C PRO A 89 0.52 9.46 -6.56
N ALA A 90 0.68 8.14 -6.47
CA ALA A 90 -0.26 7.20 -7.06
C ALA A 90 -1.67 7.35 -6.48
N ASN A 91 -1.81 7.47 -5.17
CA ASN A 91 -3.10 7.63 -4.51
C ASN A 91 -3.76 8.99 -4.81
N ILE A 92 -2.97 10.04 -5.04
CA ILE A 92 -3.52 11.33 -5.49
C ILE A 92 -4.14 11.19 -6.89
N LEU A 93 -3.43 10.52 -7.81
CA LEU A 93 -3.87 10.35 -9.20
C LEU A 93 -5.00 9.32 -9.34
N ALA A 94 -5.00 8.28 -8.53
CA ALA A 94 -6.00 7.23 -8.54
C ALA A 94 -7.24 7.55 -7.69
N GLY A 95 -7.16 8.49 -6.75
CA GLY A 95 -8.18 8.72 -5.74
C GLY A 95 -9.56 9.09 -6.31
N ALA A 96 -9.62 10.02 -7.26
CA ALA A 96 -10.87 10.41 -7.89
C ALA A 96 -11.49 9.27 -8.73
N PRO A 97 -10.77 8.59 -9.62
CA PRO A 97 -11.28 7.41 -10.32
C PRO A 97 -11.67 6.26 -9.38
N ALA A 98 -10.91 6.00 -8.31
CA ALA A 98 -11.25 4.98 -7.33
C ALA A 98 -12.55 5.30 -6.57
N GLY A 99 -12.74 6.56 -6.18
CA GLY A 99 -14.00 7.03 -5.59
C GLY A 99 -15.17 6.86 -6.53
N PHE A 100 -15.00 7.19 -7.81
CA PHE A 100 -15.99 6.96 -8.85
C PHE A 100 -16.32 5.47 -9.02
N LEU A 101 -15.30 4.60 -9.06
CA LEU A 101 -15.49 3.13 -9.13
C LEU A 101 -16.36 2.62 -7.98
N THR A 102 -16.08 3.08 -6.77
CA THR A 102 -16.83 2.67 -5.58
C THR A 102 -18.28 3.13 -5.68
N LEU A 103 -18.51 4.42 -5.95
CA LEU A 103 -19.84 4.99 -6.02
C LEU A 103 -20.67 4.38 -7.16
N TRP A 104 -20.08 4.29 -8.35
CA TRP A 104 -20.76 3.71 -9.53
C TRP A 104 -21.03 2.23 -9.34
N GLY A 105 -20.07 1.48 -8.81
CA GLY A 105 -20.23 0.04 -8.54
C GLY A 105 -21.35 -0.26 -7.55
N MET A 106 -21.43 0.52 -6.47
CA MET A 106 -22.47 0.35 -5.44
C MET A 106 -23.87 0.83 -5.87
N THR A 107 -23.96 1.66 -6.88
CA THR A 107 -25.25 2.20 -7.39
C THR A 107 -25.62 1.55 -8.72
N VAL A 108 -25.05 2.07 -9.81
CA VAL A 108 -25.36 1.61 -11.17
C VAL A 108 -24.94 0.17 -11.41
N GLY A 109 -23.79 -0.27 -10.85
CA GLY A 109 -23.29 -1.62 -11.00
C GLY A 109 -24.22 -2.69 -10.39
N LEU A 110 -24.82 -2.39 -9.25
CA LEU A 110 -25.80 -3.28 -8.60
C LEU A 110 -27.05 -3.45 -9.46
N VAL A 111 -27.58 -2.33 -9.98
CA VAL A 111 -28.77 -2.33 -10.85
C VAL A 111 -28.45 -2.96 -12.21
N ALA A 112 -27.30 -2.64 -12.80
CA ALA A 112 -26.90 -3.17 -14.10
C ALA A 112 -26.70 -4.69 -14.08
N GLY A 113 -26.40 -5.29 -12.92
CA GLY A 113 -26.32 -6.74 -12.75
C GLY A 113 -27.63 -7.47 -13.00
N THR A 114 -28.78 -6.78 -12.89
CA THR A 114 -30.13 -7.34 -13.11
C THR A 114 -30.67 -7.06 -14.53
N LEU A 115 -29.95 -6.27 -15.35
CA LEU A 115 -30.40 -5.83 -16.65
C LEU A 115 -29.90 -6.76 -17.78
N PRO A 116 -30.58 -6.78 -18.96
CA PRO A 116 -30.17 -7.56 -20.12
C PRO A 116 -28.79 -7.14 -20.63
N GLY A 117 -28.07 -8.10 -21.25
CA GLY A 117 -26.67 -8.04 -21.62
C GLY A 117 -26.16 -6.73 -22.25
N PRO A 118 -26.80 -6.13 -23.25
CA PRO A 118 -26.32 -4.90 -23.88
C PRO A 118 -26.26 -3.71 -22.93
N VAL A 119 -27.28 -3.56 -22.07
CA VAL A 119 -27.36 -2.47 -21.09
C VAL A 119 -26.34 -2.67 -19.97
N ALA A 120 -26.19 -3.89 -19.48
CA ALA A 120 -25.17 -4.24 -18.50
C ALA A 120 -23.76 -3.95 -19.04
N THR A 121 -23.50 -4.24 -20.31
CA THR A 121 -22.22 -3.96 -20.96
C THR A 121 -21.95 -2.45 -21.02
N ALA A 122 -22.93 -1.66 -21.47
CA ALA A 122 -22.81 -0.21 -21.52
C ALA A 122 -22.55 0.41 -20.12
N ALA A 123 -23.24 -0.08 -19.10
CA ALA A 123 -23.05 0.38 -17.72
C ALA A 123 -21.66 0.05 -17.15
N ARG A 124 -20.97 -0.96 -17.66
CA ARG A 124 -19.60 -1.36 -17.25
C ARG A 124 -18.51 -0.51 -17.90
N LEU A 125 -18.74 0.15 -19.02
CA LEU A 125 -17.72 0.92 -19.73
C LEU A 125 -17.06 2.00 -18.88
N PRO A 126 -17.78 2.86 -18.13
CA PRO A 126 -17.15 3.87 -17.27
C PRO A 126 -16.30 3.24 -16.16
N VAL A 127 -16.75 2.10 -15.62
CA VAL A 127 -16.01 1.35 -14.61
C VAL A 127 -14.71 0.78 -15.20
N ALA A 128 -14.79 0.20 -16.39
CA ALA A 128 -13.62 -0.35 -17.07
C ALA A 128 -12.57 0.73 -17.38
N MET A 129 -13.01 1.91 -17.82
CA MET A 129 -12.10 3.05 -18.07
C MET A 129 -11.43 3.53 -16.78
N ALA A 130 -12.19 3.68 -15.70
CA ALA A 130 -11.65 4.11 -14.42
C ALA A 130 -10.72 3.04 -13.82
N ALA A 131 -11.04 1.75 -13.96
CA ALA A 131 -10.19 0.64 -13.55
C ALA A 131 -8.88 0.60 -14.35
N TRP A 132 -8.97 0.78 -15.67
CA TRP A 132 -7.78 0.88 -16.54
C TRP A 132 -6.86 2.05 -16.13
N TRP A 133 -7.44 3.20 -15.80
CA TRP A 133 -6.67 4.34 -15.29
C TRP A 133 -5.95 4.00 -13.98
N VAL A 134 -6.66 3.43 -13.01
CA VAL A 134 -6.08 3.04 -11.71
C VAL A 134 -4.95 2.02 -11.89
N ASP A 135 -5.15 1.02 -12.76
CA ASP A 135 -4.13 0.02 -13.11
C ASP A 135 -2.90 0.67 -13.79
N GLY A 136 -3.13 1.59 -14.72
CA GLY A 136 -2.07 2.37 -15.37
C GLY A 136 -1.25 3.20 -14.38
N VAL A 137 -1.91 3.87 -13.44
CA VAL A 137 -1.25 4.62 -12.38
C VAL A 137 -0.44 3.70 -11.48
N ALA A 138 -0.99 2.54 -11.09
CA ALA A 138 -0.30 1.57 -10.24
C ALA A 138 0.95 1.01 -10.93
N ARG A 139 0.86 0.63 -12.20
CA ARG A 139 2.01 0.16 -12.99
C ARG A 139 3.08 1.24 -13.14
N SER A 140 2.68 2.47 -13.44
CA SER A 140 3.61 3.59 -13.56
C SER A 140 4.31 3.89 -12.23
N ALA A 141 3.57 3.85 -11.13
CA ALA A 141 4.13 4.04 -9.78
C ALA A 141 5.12 2.94 -9.40
N ALA A 142 4.88 1.69 -9.83
CA ALA A 142 5.79 0.58 -9.59
C ALA A 142 7.14 0.73 -10.32
N LEU A 143 7.17 1.50 -11.41
CA LEU A 143 8.40 1.79 -12.17
C LEU A 143 9.21 2.95 -11.57
N LEU A 144 8.60 3.75 -10.67
CA LEU A 144 9.31 4.87 -10.06
C LEU A 144 10.43 4.37 -9.13
N PRO A 145 11.65 4.92 -9.23
CA PRO A 145 12.77 4.56 -8.37
C PRO A 145 12.65 5.20 -6.98
N LEU A 146 11.43 5.22 -6.43
CA LEU A 146 11.16 5.68 -5.08
C LEU A 146 11.25 4.49 -4.14
N GLY A 147 12.05 4.62 -3.08
CA GLY A 147 12.26 3.56 -2.09
C GLY A 147 10.99 3.19 -1.32
N ARG A 148 11.14 2.26 -0.42
CA ARG A 148 10.09 1.82 0.52
C ARG A 148 10.55 2.13 1.93
N VAL A 149 9.64 2.58 2.76
CA VAL A 149 9.88 2.72 4.20
C VAL A 149 9.61 1.36 4.85
N THR A 150 10.66 0.78 5.41
CA THR A 150 10.55 -0.51 6.11
C THR A 150 9.74 -0.39 7.41
N PRO A 151 9.21 -1.48 7.98
CA PRO A 151 8.51 -1.44 9.26
C PRO A 151 9.35 -0.81 10.38
N THR A 152 10.65 -1.13 10.45
CA THR A 152 11.57 -0.57 11.45
C THR A 152 11.74 0.93 11.32
N GLU A 153 11.90 1.44 10.09
CA GLU A 153 11.96 2.86 9.80
C GLU A 153 10.65 3.56 10.12
N THR A 154 9.51 2.92 9.81
CA THR A 154 8.18 3.45 10.16
C THR A 154 8.06 3.65 11.66
N TYR A 155 8.45 2.67 12.49
CA TYR A 155 8.43 2.80 13.94
C TYR A 155 9.41 3.87 14.43
N ALA A 156 10.62 3.95 13.86
CA ALA A 156 11.60 4.99 14.20
C ALA A 156 11.06 6.40 13.90
N LEU A 157 10.40 6.59 12.76
CA LEU A 157 9.77 7.86 12.38
C LEU A 157 8.60 8.22 13.30
N MET A 158 7.78 7.24 13.68
CA MET A 158 6.69 7.44 14.63
C MET A 158 7.24 7.83 16.02
N ALA A 159 8.28 7.15 16.49
CA ALA A 159 8.92 7.46 17.77
C ALA A 159 9.54 8.87 17.75
N LEU A 160 10.21 9.24 16.66
CA LEU A 160 10.77 10.57 16.47
C LEU A 160 9.67 11.65 16.42
N GLY A 161 8.57 11.38 15.68
CA GLY A 161 7.41 12.26 15.61
C GLY A 161 6.76 12.47 17.00
N LEU A 162 6.61 11.40 17.78
CA LEU A 162 6.08 11.46 19.14
C LEU A 162 7.01 12.22 20.08
N ALA A 163 8.32 11.95 20.00
CA ALA A 163 9.32 12.63 20.83
C ALA A 163 9.34 14.15 20.54
N THR A 164 9.33 14.54 19.26
CA THR A 164 9.26 15.95 18.87
C THR A 164 7.96 16.60 19.31
N TRP A 165 6.83 15.88 19.25
CA TRP A 165 5.55 16.37 19.75
C TRP A 165 5.56 16.56 21.27
N MET A 166 6.16 15.62 22.03
CA MET A 166 6.32 15.73 23.48
C MET A 166 7.21 16.91 23.88
N VAL A 167 8.35 17.06 23.22
CA VAL A 167 9.29 18.17 23.52
C VAL A 167 8.67 19.52 23.22
N TRP A 168 7.95 19.64 22.10
CA TRP A 168 7.35 20.92 21.70
C TRP A 168 5.98 21.20 22.31
N GLY A 169 5.28 20.19 22.78
CA GLY A 169 4.03 20.37 23.52
C GLY A 169 4.20 21.08 24.86
N HIS A 170 5.45 21.13 25.36
CA HIS A 170 5.82 21.88 26.58
C HIS A 170 6.08 23.38 26.37
N TRP A 171 6.23 23.82 25.09
CA TRP A 171 6.46 25.24 24.78
C TRP A 171 5.12 25.95 24.56
N GLU A 172 4.63 26.59 25.59
CA GLU A 172 3.35 27.27 25.67
C GLU A 172 3.24 28.43 24.65
N GLY A 173 2.12 28.51 23.96
CA GLY A 173 1.62 29.73 23.32
C GLY A 173 1.37 29.71 21.80
N ARG A 174 1.70 28.67 21.04
CA ARG A 174 1.32 28.58 19.63
C ARG A 174 0.30 27.45 19.38
N SER A 175 -0.70 27.76 18.57
CA SER A 175 -1.79 26.81 18.27
C SER A 175 -1.23 25.42 17.94
N ARG A 176 -1.54 24.44 18.77
CA ARG A 176 -1.09 23.02 18.69
C ARG A 176 -1.23 22.42 17.30
N ALA A 177 -2.22 22.88 16.53
CA ALA A 177 -2.49 22.43 15.17
C ALA A 177 -1.40 22.82 14.14
N VAL A 178 -0.80 24.01 14.25
CA VAL A 178 0.25 24.48 13.33
C VAL A 178 1.57 23.79 13.62
N VAL A 179 1.85 23.53 14.89
CA VAL A 179 3.07 22.82 15.32
C VAL A 179 2.97 21.34 14.93
N ALA A 180 1.85 20.69 15.23
CA ALA A 180 1.63 19.28 14.88
C ALA A 180 1.75 19.04 13.37
N SER A 181 1.25 19.95 12.53
CA SER A 181 1.35 19.79 11.07
C SER A 181 2.80 19.88 10.57
N LYS A 182 3.62 20.78 11.14
CA LYS A 182 5.01 20.96 10.71
C LYS A 182 5.94 19.84 11.21
N VAL A 183 5.68 19.32 12.40
CA VAL A 183 6.47 18.24 13.00
C VAL A 183 6.23 16.88 12.30
N LEU A 184 5.00 16.62 11.84
CA LEU A 184 4.70 15.42 11.06
C LEU A 184 5.39 15.40 9.67
N TRP A 185 5.71 16.57 9.11
CA TRP A 185 6.34 16.66 7.80
C TRP A 185 7.86 16.47 7.81
N ALA A 186 8.55 16.95 8.85
CA ALA A 186 10.00 16.86 8.90
C ALA A 186 10.54 15.43 8.86
N PRO A 187 10.05 14.47 9.67
CA PRO A 187 10.51 13.10 9.60
C PRO A 187 10.11 12.41 8.31
N LEU A 188 8.95 12.74 7.72
CA LEU A 188 8.52 12.20 6.42
C LEU A 188 9.43 12.67 5.27
N VAL A 189 9.84 13.94 5.27
CA VAL A 189 10.79 14.47 4.28
C VAL A 189 12.17 13.85 4.47
N VAL A 190 12.64 13.71 5.71
CA VAL A 190 13.93 13.05 6.01
C VAL A 190 13.88 11.57 5.60
N ALA A 191 12.78 10.86 5.88
CA ALA A 191 12.60 9.49 5.44
C ALA A 191 12.54 9.36 3.92
N ALA A 192 11.83 10.26 3.25
CA ALA A 192 11.76 10.28 1.79
C ALA A 192 13.13 10.49 1.15
N LEU A 193 13.95 11.36 1.74
CA LEU A 193 15.31 11.61 1.28
C LEU A 193 16.26 10.42 1.59
N TRP A 194 16.01 9.70 2.67
CA TRP A 194 16.84 8.56 3.10
C TRP A 194 16.42 7.25 2.41
N ALA A 195 15.13 6.99 2.31
CA ALA A 195 14.57 5.82 1.64
C ALA A 195 14.68 5.88 0.11
N GLY A 196 14.92 7.05 -0.46
CA GLY A 196 15.16 7.22 -1.90
C GLY A 196 16.51 6.70 -2.41
N ARG A 197 17.30 6.05 -1.54
CA ARG A 197 18.51 5.35 -2.01
C ARG A 197 18.07 4.02 -2.60
N PRO A 198 18.31 3.75 -3.89
CA PRO A 198 18.07 2.44 -4.46
C PRO A 198 18.96 1.44 -3.69
N ILE A 199 18.35 0.60 -2.88
CA ILE A 199 19.05 -0.55 -2.31
C ILE A 199 19.25 -1.50 -3.50
N ALA A 200 20.51 -1.73 -3.89
CA ALA A 200 20.79 -2.73 -4.90
C ALA A 200 20.26 -4.09 -4.40
N PRO A 201 19.54 -4.85 -5.21
CA PRO A 201 19.08 -6.17 -4.81
C PRO A 201 20.32 -7.01 -4.41
N THR A 202 20.18 -7.74 -3.31
CA THR A 202 21.26 -8.60 -2.79
C THR A 202 20.91 -10.06 -3.02
N SER A 203 21.92 -10.88 -3.31
CA SER A 203 21.74 -12.33 -3.38
C SER A 203 21.34 -12.88 -2.01
N GLY A 204 20.38 -13.79 -1.96
CA GLY A 204 19.90 -14.35 -0.71
C GLY A 204 18.94 -15.51 -0.88
N ALA A 205 18.67 -16.21 0.22
CA ALA A 205 17.67 -17.27 0.25
C ALA A 205 16.26 -16.67 0.22
N VAL A 206 15.40 -17.25 -0.61
CA VAL A 206 13.96 -16.89 -0.70
C VAL A 206 13.11 -18.13 -0.47
N PRO A 207 11.82 -17.98 -0.09
CA PRO A 207 10.94 -19.14 0.10
C PRO A 207 10.85 -20.00 -1.15
N GLY A 208 11.35 -21.22 -1.07
CA GLY A 208 11.36 -22.19 -2.17
C GLY A 208 12.59 -22.18 -3.07
N GLY A 209 13.59 -21.32 -2.81
CA GLY A 209 14.81 -21.25 -3.60
C GLY A 209 15.75 -20.14 -3.19
N CYS A 210 16.47 -19.57 -4.14
CA CYS A 210 17.40 -18.48 -3.90
C CYS A 210 17.37 -17.44 -5.02
N LEU A 211 17.70 -16.21 -4.66
CA LEU A 211 17.92 -15.11 -5.56
C LEU A 211 19.44 -14.90 -5.72
N LEU A 212 19.90 -14.91 -6.94
CA LEU A 212 21.28 -14.59 -7.28
C LEU A 212 21.29 -13.28 -8.05
N VAL A 213 22.08 -12.33 -7.58
CA VAL A 213 22.26 -11.03 -8.24
C VAL A 213 23.73 -10.89 -8.60
N ASP A 214 24.00 -10.75 -9.88
CA ASP A 214 25.34 -10.58 -10.44
C ASP A 214 25.34 -9.36 -11.38
N GLU A 215 26.52 -8.92 -11.80
CA GLU A 215 26.67 -7.86 -12.79
C GLU A 215 25.93 -8.12 -14.11
N ARG A 216 25.63 -9.39 -14.38
CA ARG A 216 24.90 -9.87 -15.58
C ARG A 216 23.38 -9.86 -15.45
N GLY A 217 22.84 -9.69 -14.25
CA GLY A 217 21.41 -9.62 -14.01
C GLY A 217 20.94 -10.37 -12.76
N THR A 218 19.62 -10.44 -12.63
CA THR A 218 18.93 -11.06 -11.51
C THR A 218 18.39 -12.43 -11.90
N VAL A 219 18.87 -13.47 -11.22
CA VAL A 219 18.46 -14.85 -11.45
C VAL A 219 17.68 -15.34 -10.22
N LEU A 220 16.44 -15.76 -10.42
CA LEU A 220 15.64 -16.43 -9.39
C LEU A 220 15.66 -17.94 -9.66
N VAL A 221 16.16 -18.70 -8.71
CA VAL A 221 16.16 -20.16 -8.77
C VAL A 221 15.08 -20.67 -7.84
N LEU A 222 14.12 -21.44 -8.36
CA LEU A 222 13.08 -22.10 -7.59
C LEU A 222 13.33 -23.61 -7.60
N GLU A 223 13.75 -24.15 -6.48
CA GLU A 223 14.02 -25.58 -6.30
C GLU A 223 12.80 -26.35 -5.81
N ARG A 224 11.94 -25.69 -5.06
CA ARG A 224 10.69 -26.24 -4.49
C ARG A 224 9.57 -25.23 -4.57
N ALA A 225 8.33 -25.73 -4.57
CA ALA A 225 7.18 -24.86 -4.44
C ALA A 225 7.25 -24.13 -3.07
N PRO A 226 7.15 -22.79 -3.06
CA PRO A 226 7.16 -22.05 -1.81
C PRO A 226 5.93 -22.41 -0.96
N PRO A 227 6.00 -22.26 0.37
CA PRO A 227 4.84 -22.52 1.23
C PRO A 227 3.64 -21.61 0.88
N SER A 228 3.91 -20.45 0.31
CA SER A 228 2.90 -19.50 -0.18
C SER A 228 3.54 -18.59 -1.22
N ASP A 229 2.86 -18.38 -2.36
CA ASP A 229 3.31 -17.47 -3.42
C ASP A 229 3.40 -16.03 -2.90
N ARG A 230 2.50 -15.64 -1.99
CA ARG A 230 2.54 -14.32 -1.34
C ARG A 230 3.83 -14.10 -0.53
N ARG A 231 4.33 -15.12 0.15
CA ARG A 231 5.60 -15.02 0.91
C ARG A 231 6.80 -14.91 -0.01
N LEU A 232 6.79 -15.61 -1.13
CA LEU A 232 7.83 -15.48 -2.14
C LEU A 232 7.84 -14.06 -2.73
N LEU A 233 6.69 -13.57 -3.18
CA LEU A 233 6.57 -12.21 -3.74
C LEU A 233 6.91 -11.13 -2.71
N ALA A 234 6.55 -11.31 -1.44
CA ALA A 234 6.94 -10.42 -0.36
C ALA A 234 8.46 -10.40 -0.17
N ALA A 235 9.11 -11.57 -0.12
CA ALA A 235 10.56 -11.67 0.01
C ALA A 235 11.30 -11.04 -1.18
N LEU A 236 10.82 -11.22 -2.41
CA LEU A 236 11.37 -10.57 -3.60
C LEU A 236 11.16 -9.04 -3.54
N ALA A 237 10.04 -8.60 -3.01
CA ALA A 237 9.75 -7.19 -2.81
C ALA A 237 10.64 -6.56 -1.72
N ASP A 238 10.93 -7.28 -0.64
CA ASP A 238 11.80 -6.82 0.45
C ASP A 238 13.26 -6.62 -0.02
N VAL A 239 13.70 -7.43 -0.98
CA VAL A 239 15.02 -7.30 -1.63
C VAL A 239 14.99 -6.34 -2.84
N GLU A 240 13.88 -5.64 -3.06
CA GLU A 240 13.68 -4.68 -4.15
C GLU A 240 13.90 -5.23 -5.57
N VAL A 241 13.62 -6.51 -5.79
CA VAL A 241 13.67 -7.11 -7.12
C VAL A 241 12.57 -6.54 -7.99
N ARG A 242 12.95 -5.82 -9.04
CA ARG A 242 12.02 -5.17 -9.99
C ARG A 242 11.87 -5.94 -11.28
N ARG A 243 12.85 -6.75 -11.60
CA ARG A 243 12.90 -7.57 -12.81
C ARG A 243 13.68 -8.85 -12.50
N ILE A 244 13.26 -9.94 -13.07
CA ILE A 244 13.96 -11.22 -13.06
C ILE A 244 14.44 -11.45 -14.50
N ASP A 245 15.75 -11.48 -14.69
CA ASP A 245 16.28 -11.72 -16.03
C ASP A 245 16.19 -13.19 -16.41
N VAL A 246 16.46 -14.08 -15.43
CA VAL A 246 16.33 -15.53 -15.62
C VAL A 246 15.57 -16.12 -14.43
N LEU A 247 14.50 -16.83 -14.73
CA LEU A 247 13.76 -17.67 -13.80
C LEU A 247 14.11 -19.13 -14.06
N ALA A 248 14.99 -19.69 -13.25
CA ALA A 248 15.37 -21.10 -13.30
C ALA A 248 14.45 -21.90 -12.37
N VAL A 249 13.83 -22.95 -12.92
CA VAL A 249 12.88 -23.77 -12.19
C VAL A 249 13.31 -25.22 -12.29
N THR A 250 13.50 -25.87 -11.15
CA THR A 250 13.73 -27.32 -11.13
C THR A 250 12.44 -28.03 -11.58
N PRO A 251 12.53 -29.06 -12.44
CA PRO A 251 11.37 -29.83 -12.86
C PRO A 251 10.56 -30.28 -11.62
N GLY A 252 9.36 -29.77 -11.44
CA GLY A 252 8.51 -29.99 -10.27
C GLY A 252 7.04 -30.04 -10.63
N GLY A 253 6.19 -30.46 -9.69
CA GLY A 253 4.78 -30.68 -9.92
C GLY A 253 3.95 -29.40 -10.23
N LEU A 254 2.66 -29.58 -10.47
CA LEU A 254 1.70 -28.53 -10.85
C LEU A 254 1.72 -27.27 -9.97
N ARG A 255 2.07 -27.43 -8.71
CA ARG A 255 2.16 -26.34 -7.75
C ARG A 255 3.29 -25.35 -8.07
N LEU A 256 4.43 -25.84 -8.51
CA LEU A 256 5.57 -25.02 -8.92
C LEU A 256 5.26 -24.27 -10.23
N ALA A 257 4.59 -24.95 -11.17
CA ALA A 257 4.12 -24.34 -12.41
C ALA A 257 3.14 -23.17 -12.13
N ALA A 258 2.22 -23.32 -11.18
CA ALA A 258 1.32 -22.24 -10.74
C ALA A 258 2.09 -21.05 -10.15
N THR A 259 3.12 -21.32 -9.33
CA THR A 259 4.00 -20.27 -8.78
C THR A 259 4.73 -19.50 -9.88
N VAL A 260 5.22 -20.17 -10.92
CA VAL A 260 5.87 -19.52 -12.07
C VAL A 260 4.93 -18.54 -12.77
N VAL A 261 3.67 -18.92 -12.95
CA VAL A 261 2.65 -18.03 -13.52
C VAL A 261 2.46 -16.80 -12.63
N GLN A 262 2.30 -16.99 -11.34
CA GLN A 262 2.14 -15.90 -10.37
C GLN A 262 3.34 -14.94 -10.35
N VAL A 263 4.56 -15.45 -10.43
CA VAL A 263 5.78 -14.62 -10.49
C VAL A 263 5.82 -13.82 -11.80
N ARG A 264 5.45 -14.43 -12.94
CA ARG A 264 5.39 -13.74 -14.24
C ARG A 264 4.31 -12.67 -14.30
N ASP A 265 3.20 -12.88 -13.62
CA ASP A 265 2.13 -11.87 -13.52
C ASP A 265 2.51 -10.70 -12.64
N ALA A 266 3.34 -10.94 -11.61
CA ALA A 266 3.75 -9.93 -10.64
C ALA A 266 5.00 -9.14 -11.05
N LEU A 267 5.95 -9.76 -11.76
CA LEU A 267 7.24 -9.17 -12.12
C LEU A 267 7.58 -9.45 -13.59
N PRO A 268 8.26 -8.50 -14.28
CA PRO A 268 8.82 -8.75 -15.60
C PRO A 268 9.87 -9.86 -15.53
N VAL A 269 9.65 -10.96 -16.25
CA VAL A 269 10.56 -12.10 -16.34
C VAL A 269 11.10 -12.17 -17.78
N GLY A 270 12.42 -12.16 -17.91
CA GLY A 270 13.09 -12.25 -19.23
C GLY A 270 13.00 -13.65 -19.82
N VAL A 271 13.69 -14.61 -19.21
CA VAL A 271 13.76 -15.99 -19.68
C VAL A 271 13.36 -16.95 -18.58
N VAL A 272 12.54 -17.94 -18.90
CA VAL A 272 12.24 -19.06 -18.00
C VAL A 272 13.00 -20.28 -18.52
N THR A 273 13.75 -20.95 -17.65
CA THR A 273 14.50 -22.16 -17.99
C THR A 273 14.21 -23.27 -16.99
N ASP A 274 14.13 -24.50 -17.49
CA ASP A 274 13.98 -25.71 -16.69
C ASP A 274 15.32 -26.42 -16.44
N ARG A 275 16.43 -25.83 -16.91
CA ARG A 275 17.76 -26.39 -16.68
C ARG A 275 18.17 -26.16 -15.24
N ALA A 276 18.64 -27.20 -14.58
CA ALA A 276 19.33 -27.09 -13.30
C ALA A 276 20.53 -26.12 -13.47
N VAL A 277 20.38 -24.91 -12.96
CA VAL A 277 21.48 -23.94 -12.91
C VAL A 277 22.36 -24.39 -11.73
N THR A 278 23.46 -25.03 -12.04
CA THR A 278 24.53 -25.22 -11.06
C THR A 278 25.42 -23.97 -11.08
N PRO A 279 25.66 -23.32 -9.92
CA PRO A 279 25.57 -23.87 -8.57
C PRO A 279 24.19 -23.66 -7.96
N GLY A 280 23.68 -24.69 -7.27
CA GLY A 280 22.47 -24.59 -6.47
C GLY A 280 22.62 -23.58 -5.34
N CYS A 281 21.52 -23.32 -4.62
CA CYS A 281 21.49 -22.39 -3.48
C CYS A 281 22.46 -22.72 -2.32
N GLU A 282 23.19 -23.83 -2.40
CA GLU A 282 24.23 -24.24 -1.43
C GLU A 282 25.43 -23.29 -1.32
N VAL A 283 25.62 -22.40 -2.31
CA VAL A 283 26.72 -21.41 -2.29
C VAL A 283 26.43 -20.25 -1.32
N LEU A 284 25.20 -20.15 -0.80
CA LEU A 284 24.73 -19.07 0.08
C LEU A 284 24.50 -19.50 1.54
N SER A 285 24.86 -20.74 1.89
CA SER A 285 24.76 -21.27 3.27
C SER A 285 26.02 -21.04 4.10
#